data_2c8a3f7542c34d4d81d9e02e6ad912e6
#
_entry.id   2c8a3f7542c34d4d81d9e02e6ad912e6
#
_cell.length_a   1.000
_cell.length_b   1.000
_cell.length_c   1.000
_cell.angle_alpha   90.00
_cell.angle_beta   90.00
_cell.angle_gamma   90.00
#
_symmetry.space_group_name_H-M   'P 1'
#
loop_
_entity.id
_entity.type
_entity.pdbx_description
1 polymer ?
#
loop_
_entity_poly.entity_id
_entity_poly.type
_entity_poly.pdbx_seq_one_letter_code
_entity_poly.pdbx_strand_id
1 'polypeptide(L)'
;MTLSHHWVQNFSKALVSNNMAINSDFTQKVVVQTNDIDWMPSPASGVSRKYLDRVGEEVARATSIVRYEPNSSFDAHSHDGGEEILVLDGVFSDEDGDYPAGTYIRNPPNSSHSPKSMAGCTLFVKLRQFHPSDDAIIRIDTKSAPWYPGLVPGLSVMPLHNFDGVGTALVHWAPNTVFNPHVHPGGEEIFVLKGVFHDEHGSYSEGSWIRSPRYSKHAPFTKSEGALIYVKTGHLDYQLT
;
A
#
# COMPACT_ATOMS: atom_id res chain seq x y z
N MET A 1 -9.72 -10.01 -58.04
CA MET A 1 -8.76 -10.91 -57.38
C MET A 1 -8.59 -10.46 -55.96
N THR A 2 -9.15 -11.23 -55.10
CA THR A 2 -9.29 -11.05 -53.62
C THR A 2 -8.02 -11.53 -52.96
N LEU A 3 -7.40 -10.72 -52.11
CA LEU A 3 -6.42 -11.12 -51.09
C LEU A 3 -6.83 -10.39 -49.81
N SER A 4 -7.59 -10.98 -49.08
CA SER A 4 -7.63 -11.81 -47.85
C SER A 4 -7.08 -11.10 -46.62
N HIS A 5 -8.05 -10.73 -45.79
CA HIS A 5 -7.99 -10.32 -44.43
C HIS A 5 -7.47 -11.46 -43.52
N HIS A 6 -6.17 -11.48 -43.18
CA HIS A 6 -5.63 -12.52 -42.27
C HIS A 6 -4.51 -12.03 -41.36
N TRP A 7 -4.45 -10.73 -41.00
CA TRP A 7 -3.36 -10.22 -40.14
C TRP A 7 -3.79 -9.56 -38.81
N VAL A 8 -5.03 -9.69 -38.40
CA VAL A 8 -5.51 -9.00 -37.16
C VAL A 8 -5.83 -9.95 -35.98
N GLN A 9 -5.68 -11.27 -36.13
CA GLN A 9 -6.07 -12.20 -35.05
C GLN A 9 -4.91 -12.85 -34.28
N ASN A 10 -3.64 -12.48 -34.49
CA ASN A 10 -2.53 -13.14 -33.78
C ASN A 10 -1.80 -12.30 -32.73
N PHE A 11 -2.27 -11.10 -32.41
CA PHE A 11 -1.65 -10.30 -31.32
C PHE A 11 -2.29 -10.48 -29.93
N SER A 12 -3.37 -11.25 -29.82
CA SER A 12 -4.13 -11.41 -28.56
C SER A 12 -3.85 -12.72 -27.81
N LYS A 13 -2.92 -13.57 -28.26
CA LYS A 13 -2.62 -14.86 -27.59
C LYS A 13 -1.18 -15.07 -27.12
N ALA A 14 -0.32 -14.07 -27.24
CA ALA A 14 1.10 -14.18 -26.85
C ALA A 14 1.47 -13.45 -25.55
N LEU A 15 0.49 -12.98 -24.76
CA LEU A 15 0.72 -12.28 -23.50
C LEU A 15 0.13 -13.03 -22.27
N VAL A 16 -0.02 -14.33 -22.35
CA VAL A 16 -0.49 -15.15 -21.22
C VAL A 16 0.57 -16.20 -20.91
N SER A 17 1.66 -15.79 -20.29
CA SER A 17 2.50 -16.54 -19.35
C SER A 17 3.79 -15.78 -19.01
N ASN A 18 3.70 -14.58 -18.47
CA ASN A 18 4.82 -14.00 -17.73
C ASN A 18 4.29 -13.64 -16.34
N ASN A 19 4.77 -14.33 -15.33
CA ASN A 19 4.59 -14.00 -13.91
C ASN A 19 4.71 -12.48 -13.77
N MET A 20 3.63 -11.78 -13.41
CA MET A 20 3.65 -10.32 -13.31
C MET A 20 4.58 -9.94 -12.16
N ALA A 21 5.69 -9.29 -12.49
CA ALA A 21 6.72 -8.87 -11.57
C ALA A 21 6.95 -7.36 -11.73
N ILE A 22 6.47 -6.59 -10.77
CA ILE A 22 6.63 -5.13 -10.72
C ILE A 22 7.38 -4.78 -9.45
N ASN A 23 8.51 -4.08 -9.58
CA ASN A 23 9.36 -3.73 -8.45
C ASN A 23 9.64 -4.93 -7.52
N SER A 24 9.84 -6.11 -8.11
CA SER A 24 9.91 -7.39 -7.41
C SER A 24 11.27 -7.72 -6.79
N ASP A 25 12.30 -6.91 -7.06
CA ASP A 25 13.59 -7.02 -6.38
C ASP A 25 13.56 -6.25 -5.06
N PHE A 26 13.36 -6.97 -3.97
CA PHE A 26 13.29 -6.40 -2.62
C PHE A 26 14.66 -6.01 -2.03
N THR A 27 15.73 -6.27 -2.74
CA THR A 27 17.08 -5.80 -2.37
C THR A 27 17.36 -4.39 -2.87
N GLN A 28 16.49 -3.83 -3.71
CA GLN A 28 16.62 -2.50 -4.28
C GLN A 28 15.67 -1.50 -3.60
N LYS A 29 16.16 -0.26 -3.41
CA LYS A 29 15.30 0.87 -3.07
C LYS A 29 14.42 1.20 -4.27
N VAL A 30 13.14 1.38 -4.05
CA VAL A 30 12.16 1.78 -5.06
C VAL A 30 11.47 3.06 -4.59
N VAL A 31 11.31 4.00 -5.51
CA VAL A 31 10.55 5.23 -5.31
C VAL A 31 9.57 5.38 -6.46
N VAL A 32 8.30 5.53 -6.15
CA VAL A 32 7.22 5.67 -7.13
C VAL A 32 6.36 6.85 -6.74
N GLN A 33 6.13 7.80 -7.67
CA GLN A 33 5.09 8.81 -7.52
C GLN A 33 3.79 8.25 -8.13
N THR A 34 2.78 8.05 -7.30
CA THR A 34 1.53 7.39 -7.74
C THR A 34 0.76 8.21 -8.79
N ASN A 35 0.99 9.53 -8.84
CA ASN A 35 0.36 10.37 -9.87
C ASN A 35 0.94 10.13 -11.27
N ASP A 36 2.16 9.59 -11.36
CA ASP A 36 2.85 9.30 -12.63
C ASP A 36 2.54 7.90 -13.17
N ILE A 37 1.74 7.10 -12.45
CA ILE A 37 1.33 5.76 -12.88
C ILE A 37 -0.08 5.79 -13.44
N ASP A 38 -0.28 5.14 -14.57
CA ASP A 38 -1.61 4.95 -15.16
C ASP A 38 -2.47 3.95 -14.36
N TRP A 39 -3.78 4.19 -14.38
CA TRP A 39 -4.74 3.25 -13.85
C TRP A 39 -4.90 2.04 -14.78
N MET A 40 -4.71 0.85 -14.24
CA MET A 40 -4.93 -0.42 -14.93
C MET A 40 -6.27 -1.01 -14.51
N PRO A 41 -7.10 -1.49 -15.44
CA PRO A 41 -8.37 -2.12 -15.07
C PRO A 41 -8.13 -3.39 -14.25
N SER A 42 -9.01 -3.62 -13.27
CA SER A 42 -9.13 -4.87 -12.53
C SER A 42 -10.07 -5.83 -13.29
N PRO A 43 -10.06 -7.15 -13.00
CA PRO A 43 -11.08 -8.07 -13.48
C PRO A 43 -12.50 -7.68 -13.07
N ALA A 44 -12.68 -7.04 -11.91
CA ALA A 44 -13.97 -6.52 -11.47
C ALA A 44 -14.30 -5.20 -12.18
N SER A 45 -15.52 -5.10 -12.69
CA SER A 45 -16.02 -3.90 -13.36
C SER A 45 -16.08 -2.72 -12.39
N GLY A 46 -15.64 -1.54 -12.85
CA GLY A 46 -15.61 -0.33 -12.05
C GLY A 46 -14.48 -0.29 -11.00
N VAL A 47 -13.52 -1.23 -11.08
CA VAL A 47 -12.34 -1.21 -10.21
C VAL A 47 -11.08 -1.08 -11.04
N SER A 48 -10.17 -0.21 -10.60
CA SER A 48 -8.87 0.00 -11.24
C SER A 48 -7.74 0.04 -10.21
N ARG A 49 -6.53 -0.27 -10.66
CA ARG A 49 -5.35 -0.40 -9.80
C ARG A 49 -4.15 0.37 -10.36
N LYS A 50 -3.34 0.93 -9.47
CA LYS A 50 -1.97 1.36 -9.74
C LYS A 50 -1.04 0.43 -8.97
N TYR A 51 -0.22 -0.34 -9.66
CA TYR A 51 0.68 -1.29 -9.01
C TYR A 51 1.96 -0.59 -8.54
N LEU A 52 2.28 -0.71 -7.25
CA LEU A 52 3.51 -0.19 -6.65
C LEU A 52 4.57 -1.28 -6.57
N ASP A 53 4.21 -2.45 -6.06
CA ASP A 53 4.97 -3.70 -6.24
C ASP A 53 4.02 -4.88 -6.47
N ARG A 54 4.54 -5.92 -7.13
CA ARG A 54 3.77 -7.14 -7.35
C ARG A 54 4.67 -8.32 -7.67
N VAL A 55 4.39 -9.45 -7.06
CA VAL A 55 4.95 -10.76 -7.38
C VAL A 55 3.80 -11.76 -7.49
N GLY A 56 3.52 -12.23 -8.69
CA GLY A 56 2.41 -13.13 -9.01
C GLY A 56 1.34 -12.51 -9.89
N GLU A 57 0.46 -13.34 -10.40
CA GLU A 57 -0.68 -12.97 -11.26
C GLU A 57 -1.87 -12.47 -10.41
N GLU A 58 -3.05 -13.08 -10.50
CA GLU A 58 -4.21 -12.70 -9.68
C GLU A 58 -3.97 -13.02 -8.19
N VAL A 59 -3.33 -14.14 -7.88
CA VAL A 59 -2.85 -14.46 -6.53
C VAL A 59 -1.44 -13.93 -6.38
N ALA A 60 -1.28 -12.81 -5.69
CA ALA A 60 -0.02 -12.08 -5.63
C ALA A 60 0.28 -11.47 -4.27
N ARG A 61 1.58 -11.47 -3.91
CA ARG A 61 2.07 -10.47 -2.97
C ARG A 61 2.09 -9.13 -3.69
N ALA A 62 1.39 -8.13 -3.18
CA ALA A 62 1.26 -6.86 -3.86
C ALA A 62 1.03 -5.69 -2.92
N THR A 63 1.50 -4.51 -3.35
CA THR A 63 1.13 -3.20 -2.83
C THR A 63 0.55 -2.38 -3.98
N SER A 64 -0.61 -1.78 -3.79
CA SER A 64 -1.33 -1.06 -4.85
C SER A 64 -2.15 0.10 -4.31
N ILE A 65 -2.39 1.10 -5.16
CA ILE A 65 -3.54 1.99 -5.01
C ILE A 65 -4.70 1.38 -5.78
N VAL A 66 -5.85 1.24 -5.14
CA VAL A 66 -7.05 0.65 -5.75
C VAL A 66 -8.17 1.68 -5.71
N ARG A 67 -8.85 1.86 -6.83
CA ARG A 67 -10.00 2.76 -6.95
C ARG A 67 -11.24 1.98 -7.32
N TYR A 68 -12.29 2.21 -6.57
CA TYR A 68 -13.65 1.78 -6.85
C TYR A 68 -14.42 2.97 -7.40
N GLU A 69 -15.02 2.81 -8.57
CA GLU A 69 -16.01 3.75 -9.07
C GLU A 69 -17.30 3.66 -8.23
N PRO A 70 -18.17 4.69 -8.21
CA PRO A 70 -19.45 4.59 -7.54
C PRO A 70 -20.27 3.36 -8.00
N ASN A 71 -20.92 2.69 -7.03
CA ASN A 71 -21.68 1.44 -7.23
C ASN A 71 -20.87 0.25 -7.75
N SER A 72 -19.56 0.21 -7.46
CA SER A 72 -18.70 -0.93 -7.79
C SER A 72 -18.61 -1.93 -6.65
N SER A 73 -18.39 -3.19 -6.99
CA SER A 73 -18.20 -4.27 -6.03
C SER A 73 -17.30 -5.36 -6.59
N PHE A 74 -16.71 -6.15 -5.68
CA PHE A 74 -16.16 -7.46 -5.99
C PHE A 74 -17.09 -8.55 -5.48
N ASP A 75 -17.09 -9.70 -6.14
CA ASP A 75 -17.70 -10.90 -5.62
C ASP A 75 -17.05 -11.31 -4.29
N ALA A 76 -17.82 -12.04 -3.47
CA ALA A 76 -17.30 -12.59 -2.22
C ALA A 76 -16.04 -13.42 -2.49
N HIS A 77 -14.96 -13.11 -1.77
CA HIS A 77 -13.69 -13.80 -1.93
C HIS A 77 -12.92 -13.89 -0.61
N SER A 78 -11.94 -14.78 -0.57
CA SER A 78 -11.10 -14.99 0.60
C SER A 78 -9.66 -14.52 0.35
N HIS A 79 -9.01 -14.06 1.41
CA HIS A 79 -7.61 -13.62 1.43
C HIS A 79 -6.75 -14.68 2.13
N ASP A 80 -6.21 -15.64 1.38
CA ASP A 80 -5.37 -16.72 1.91
C ASP A 80 -4.05 -16.23 2.55
N GLY A 81 -3.53 -15.08 2.11
CA GLY A 81 -2.34 -14.44 2.67
C GLY A 81 -2.62 -13.14 3.43
N GLY A 82 -3.90 -12.83 3.71
CA GLY A 82 -4.31 -11.60 4.40
C GLY A 82 -4.31 -10.35 3.52
N GLU A 83 -5.02 -9.33 4.00
CA GLU A 83 -5.18 -8.05 3.37
C GLU A 83 -5.07 -6.91 4.39
N GLU A 84 -4.36 -5.86 4.02
CA GLU A 84 -4.22 -4.64 4.81
C GLU A 84 -4.62 -3.44 3.95
N ILE A 85 -5.49 -2.57 4.46
CA ILE A 85 -6.07 -1.43 3.75
C ILE A 85 -5.94 -0.17 4.58
N LEU A 86 -5.59 0.94 3.93
CA LEU A 86 -5.87 2.29 4.41
C LEU A 86 -6.80 2.96 3.41
N VAL A 87 -7.98 3.39 3.85
CA VAL A 87 -8.93 4.12 3.02
C VAL A 87 -8.43 5.56 2.85
N LEU A 88 -8.03 5.92 1.63
CA LEU A 88 -7.46 7.24 1.32
C LEU A 88 -8.55 8.27 1.03
N ASP A 89 -9.61 7.87 0.34
CA ASP A 89 -10.73 8.73 -0.04
C ASP A 89 -12.02 7.92 -0.19
N GLY A 90 -13.17 8.57 -0.02
CA GLY A 90 -14.49 7.97 -0.16
C GLY A 90 -14.87 7.05 0.99
N VAL A 91 -15.67 6.01 0.68
CA VAL A 91 -16.17 5.03 1.65
C VAL A 91 -16.03 3.63 1.06
N PHE A 92 -15.22 2.81 1.68
CA PHE A 92 -15.14 1.38 1.44
C PHE A 92 -16.13 0.66 2.34
N SER A 93 -16.78 -0.39 1.86
CA SER A 93 -17.79 -1.15 2.63
C SER A 93 -17.66 -2.64 2.38
N ASP A 94 -18.02 -3.43 3.36
CA ASP A 94 -18.23 -4.88 3.28
C ASP A 94 -19.48 -5.28 4.09
N GLU A 95 -19.65 -6.55 4.42
CA GLU A 95 -20.75 -7.05 5.25
C GLU A 95 -20.71 -6.59 6.70
N ASP A 96 -19.51 -6.24 7.20
CA ASP A 96 -19.29 -5.83 8.59
C ASP A 96 -19.50 -4.32 8.81
N GLY A 97 -19.51 -3.52 7.73
CA GLY A 97 -19.79 -2.08 7.86
C GLY A 97 -19.25 -1.19 6.75
N ASP A 98 -19.31 0.11 7.05
CA ASP A 98 -18.82 1.19 6.20
C ASP A 98 -17.55 1.79 6.80
N TYR A 99 -16.53 1.96 5.97
CA TYR A 99 -15.20 2.44 6.35
C TYR A 99 -14.86 3.70 5.56
N PRO A 100 -15.06 4.89 6.15
CA PRO A 100 -14.75 6.16 5.48
C PRO A 100 -13.25 6.40 5.40
N ALA A 101 -12.86 7.38 4.56
CA ALA A 101 -11.49 7.84 4.43
C ALA A 101 -10.83 8.09 5.80
N GLY A 102 -9.63 7.56 5.99
CA GLY A 102 -8.89 7.50 7.25
C GLY A 102 -9.11 6.23 8.06
N THR A 103 -9.92 5.27 7.58
CA THR A 103 -10.02 3.97 8.26
C THR A 103 -8.87 3.05 7.86
N TYR A 104 -8.21 2.47 8.87
CA TYR A 104 -7.22 1.41 8.70
C TYR A 104 -7.86 0.05 9.01
N ILE A 105 -7.65 -0.91 8.11
CA ILE A 105 -8.30 -2.22 8.13
C ILE A 105 -7.22 -3.30 8.02
N ARG A 106 -7.31 -4.36 8.82
CA ARG A 106 -6.56 -5.61 8.64
C ARG A 106 -7.52 -6.78 8.64
N ASN A 107 -7.40 -7.59 7.62
CA ASN A 107 -8.09 -8.85 7.41
C ASN A 107 -7.03 -9.95 7.39
N PRO A 108 -6.93 -10.80 8.43
CA PRO A 108 -5.86 -11.79 8.53
C PRO A 108 -6.00 -12.90 7.48
N PRO A 109 -4.98 -13.77 7.31
CA PRO A 109 -5.06 -14.91 6.42
C PRO A 109 -6.32 -15.74 6.64
N ASN A 110 -6.94 -16.18 5.53
CA ASN A 110 -8.19 -16.93 5.47
C ASN A 110 -9.46 -16.15 5.86
N SER A 111 -9.39 -14.85 6.04
CA SER A 111 -10.56 -13.99 6.11
C SER A 111 -11.28 -13.92 4.76
N SER A 112 -12.57 -13.59 4.77
CA SER A 112 -13.38 -13.42 3.56
C SER A 112 -14.29 -12.21 3.70
N HIS A 113 -14.60 -11.55 2.60
CA HIS A 113 -15.56 -10.47 2.54
C HIS A 113 -16.12 -10.24 1.13
N SER A 114 -17.13 -9.38 1.04
CA SER A 114 -17.75 -8.93 -0.21
C SER A 114 -17.57 -7.41 -0.33
N PRO A 115 -16.42 -6.93 -0.83
CA PRO A 115 -16.11 -5.51 -0.82
C PRO A 115 -16.90 -4.75 -1.87
N LYS A 116 -17.32 -3.53 -1.51
CA LYS A 116 -18.10 -2.63 -2.36
C LYS A 116 -17.83 -1.17 -2.00
N SER A 117 -18.23 -0.27 -2.90
CA SER A 117 -18.31 1.14 -2.61
C SER A 117 -19.48 1.77 -3.35
N MET A 118 -20.43 2.33 -2.62
CA MET A 118 -21.59 3.02 -3.20
C MET A 118 -21.23 4.41 -3.71
N ALA A 119 -20.38 5.12 -2.98
CA ALA A 119 -19.94 6.47 -3.30
C ALA A 119 -18.66 6.54 -4.14
N GLY A 120 -17.99 5.39 -4.32
CA GLY A 120 -16.62 5.32 -4.79
C GLY A 120 -15.62 5.48 -3.64
N CYS A 121 -14.44 4.90 -3.81
CA CYS A 121 -13.34 5.08 -2.85
C CYS A 121 -11.98 4.86 -3.51
N THR A 122 -10.94 5.34 -2.84
CA THR A 122 -9.54 5.08 -3.17
C THR A 122 -8.85 4.49 -1.95
N LEU A 123 -8.13 3.40 -2.15
CA LEU A 123 -7.52 2.59 -1.11
C LEU A 123 -6.01 2.45 -1.35
N PHE A 124 -5.22 2.43 -0.29
CA PHE A 124 -3.87 1.86 -0.29
C PHE A 124 -3.99 0.43 0.24
N VAL A 125 -3.60 -0.56 -0.55
CA VAL A 125 -3.85 -1.97 -0.28
C VAL A 125 -2.57 -2.78 -0.32
N LYS A 126 -2.41 -3.69 0.65
CA LYS A 126 -1.32 -4.66 0.72
C LYS A 126 -1.89 -6.06 0.83
N LEU A 127 -1.52 -6.94 -0.10
CA LEU A 127 -1.99 -8.33 -0.17
C LEU A 127 -0.85 -9.30 0.13
N ARG A 128 -1.15 -10.36 0.89
CA ARG A 128 -0.23 -11.48 1.20
C ARG A 128 1.08 -11.00 1.86
N GLN A 129 0.94 -10.10 2.83
CA GLN A 129 2.08 -9.51 3.57
C GLN A 129 1.90 -9.63 5.08
N PHE A 130 1.31 -10.73 5.51
CA PHE A 130 1.11 -11.08 6.90
C PHE A 130 2.11 -12.13 7.36
N HIS A 131 2.48 -12.08 8.63
CA HIS A 131 3.08 -13.22 9.26
C HIS A 131 2.03 -14.35 9.36
N PRO A 132 2.38 -15.63 9.11
CA PRO A 132 1.40 -16.72 9.12
C PRO A 132 0.63 -16.91 10.43
N SER A 133 1.20 -16.47 11.55
CA SER A 133 0.58 -16.54 12.88
C SER A 133 -0.10 -15.24 13.32
N ASP A 134 -0.15 -14.20 12.46
CA ASP A 134 -0.81 -12.94 12.77
C ASP A 134 -2.27 -13.01 12.34
N ASP A 135 -3.15 -13.27 13.30
CA ASP A 135 -4.59 -13.45 13.11
C ASP A 135 -5.42 -12.23 13.54
N ALA A 136 -4.78 -11.09 13.79
CA ALA A 136 -5.45 -9.91 14.29
C ALA A 136 -6.38 -9.27 13.24
N ILE A 137 -7.68 -9.23 13.54
CA ILE A 137 -8.66 -8.39 12.83
C ILE A 137 -8.61 -7.00 13.43
N ILE A 138 -8.38 -5.98 12.59
CA ILE A 138 -8.23 -4.60 13.05
C ILE A 138 -9.11 -3.66 12.23
N ARG A 139 -9.77 -2.72 12.94
CA ARG A 139 -10.52 -1.60 12.38
C ARG A 139 -10.21 -0.37 13.22
N ILE A 140 -9.47 0.59 12.67
CA ILE A 140 -9.07 1.81 13.36
C ILE A 140 -9.54 3.02 12.56
N ASP A 141 -10.37 3.87 13.18
CA ASP A 141 -10.60 5.22 12.65
C ASP A 141 -9.43 6.12 13.05
N THR A 142 -8.56 6.43 12.11
CA THR A 142 -7.36 7.24 12.36
C THR A 142 -7.66 8.72 12.64
N LYS A 143 -8.91 9.17 12.43
CA LYS A 143 -9.32 10.53 12.79
C LYS A 143 -9.55 10.68 14.28
N SER A 144 -9.89 9.60 14.97
CA SER A 144 -10.20 9.56 16.40
C SER A 144 -9.17 8.81 17.24
N ALA A 145 -8.32 7.98 16.62
CA ALA A 145 -7.30 7.22 17.33
C ALA A 145 -6.21 8.12 17.95
N PRO A 146 -5.62 7.73 19.08
CA PRO A 146 -4.67 8.56 19.81
C PRO A 146 -3.31 8.66 19.11
N TRP A 147 -2.72 9.84 19.20
CA TRP A 147 -1.34 10.11 18.82
C TRP A 147 -0.44 10.13 20.06
N TYR A 148 0.74 9.58 19.93
CA TYR A 148 1.76 9.53 20.98
C TYR A 148 3.00 10.32 20.56
N PRO A 149 3.74 10.92 21.52
CA PRO A 149 5.02 11.56 21.20
C PRO A 149 5.98 10.57 20.55
N GLY A 150 6.64 11.00 19.47
CA GLY A 150 7.72 10.23 18.84
C GLY A 150 9.06 10.39 19.57
N LEU A 151 10.12 9.83 19.00
CA LEU A 151 11.46 9.81 19.59
C LEU A 151 12.17 11.17 19.58
N VAL A 152 11.71 12.12 18.78
CA VAL A 152 12.26 13.48 18.70
C VAL A 152 11.14 14.52 18.76
N PRO A 153 11.42 15.76 19.21
CA PRO A 153 10.45 16.84 19.16
C PRO A 153 9.94 17.06 17.73
N GLY A 154 8.65 17.32 17.59
CA GLY A 154 8.00 17.49 16.28
C GLY A 154 7.51 16.20 15.64
N LEU A 155 7.84 15.05 16.20
CA LEU A 155 7.35 13.75 15.71
C LEU A 155 6.22 13.24 16.60
N SER A 156 5.14 12.77 15.97
CA SER A 156 4.03 12.07 16.65
C SER A 156 3.72 10.78 15.89
N VAL A 157 3.40 9.72 16.63
CA VAL A 157 3.15 8.39 16.11
C VAL A 157 1.78 7.89 16.52
N MET A 158 1.02 7.36 15.59
CA MET A 158 -0.20 6.59 15.80
C MET A 158 0.08 5.14 15.44
N PRO A 159 0.31 4.24 16.40
CA PRO A 159 0.48 2.81 16.11
C PRO A 159 -0.80 2.23 15.54
N LEU A 160 -0.69 1.51 14.43
CA LEU A 160 -1.81 0.80 13.79
C LEU A 160 -1.75 -0.69 14.09
N HIS A 161 -0.57 -1.29 14.02
CA HIS A 161 -0.34 -2.70 14.34
C HIS A 161 1.12 -2.98 14.66
N ASN A 162 1.36 -4.00 15.48
CA ASN A 162 2.69 -4.54 15.73
C ASN A 162 2.59 -6.05 15.99
N PHE A 163 3.38 -6.82 15.28
CA PHE A 163 3.48 -8.26 15.47
C PHE A 163 4.87 -8.75 15.06
N ASP A 164 5.55 -9.46 15.96
CA ASP A 164 6.85 -10.10 15.72
C ASP A 164 7.89 -9.20 15.02
N GLY A 165 8.04 -7.98 15.49
CA GLY A 165 8.99 -7.01 14.92
C GLY A 165 8.54 -6.29 13.65
N VAL A 166 7.37 -6.62 13.11
CA VAL A 166 6.72 -5.86 12.04
C VAL A 166 5.83 -4.80 12.64
N GLY A 167 6.15 -3.54 12.39
CA GLY A 167 5.36 -2.40 12.85
C GLY A 167 4.69 -1.66 11.71
N THR A 168 3.44 -1.25 11.92
CA THR A 168 2.69 -0.35 11.02
C THR A 168 2.18 0.84 11.81
N ALA A 169 2.39 2.05 11.31
CA ALA A 169 1.97 3.28 11.99
C ALA A 169 1.66 4.41 10.99
N LEU A 170 0.87 5.38 11.44
CA LEU A 170 0.93 6.73 10.88
C LEU A 170 1.94 7.56 11.68
N VAL A 171 2.74 8.36 10.97
CA VAL A 171 3.72 9.25 11.60
C VAL A 171 3.51 10.66 11.07
N HIS A 172 3.24 11.56 12.01
CA HIS A 172 3.13 12.98 11.72
C HIS A 172 4.47 13.67 12.04
N TRP A 173 4.96 14.41 11.07
CA TRP A 173 6.17 15.22 11.12
C TRP A 173 5.78 16.69 11.09
N ALA A 174 5.98 17.39 12.18
CA ALA A 174 5.82 18.84 12.21
C ALA A 174 6.82 19.53 11.24
N PRO A 175 6.58 20.76 10.82
CA PRO A 175 7.54 21.52 10.05
C PRO A 175 8.92 21.55 10.72
N ASN A 176 9.99 21.45 9.90
CA ASN A 176 11.39 21.53 10.31
C ASN A 176 11.82 20.50 11.37
N THR A 177 11.20 19.33 11.36
CA THR A 177 11.58 18.18 12.21
C THR A 177 12.74 17.43 11.60
N VAL A 178 13.73 17.08 12.41
CA VAL A 178 14.90 16.28 12.00
C VAL A 178 14.98 15.04 12.87
N PHE A 179 15.16 13.88 12.23
CA PHE A 179 15.37 12.62 12.93
C PHE A 179 16.81 12.14 12.75
N ASN A 180 17.33 11.44 13.75
CA ASN A 180 18.69 10.92 13.70
C ASN A 180 18.87 9.87 12.58
N PRO A 181 20.06 9.78 11.97
CA PRO A 181 20.38 8.67 11.08
C PRO A 181 20.16 7.33 11.76
N HIS A 182 19.45 6.42 11.09
CA HIS A 182 19.12 5.10 11.65
C HIS A 182 19.04 4.03 10.56
N VAL A 183 18.93 2.77 11.00
CA VAL A 183 18.93 1.59 10.15
C VAL A 183 17.62 0.84 10.30
N HIS A 184 17.12 0.28 9.21
CA HIS A 184 15.95 -0.61 9.17
C HIS A 184 16.39 -2.06 8.90
N PRO A 185 16.66 -2.89 9.91
CA PRO A 185 17.12 -4.26 9.70
C PRO A 185 16.19 -5.10 8.84
N GLY A 186 14.87 -4.97 9.04
CA GLY A 186 13.84 -5.69 8.28
C GLY A 186 13.24 -4.89 7.13
N GLY A 187 13.91 -3.80 6.68
CA GLY A 187 13.40 -2.91 5.64
C GLY A 187 12.32 -1.94 6.11
N GLU A 188 11.99 -1.00 5.24
CA GLU A 188 10.99 0.03 5.49
C GLU A 188 10.18 0.31 4.22
N GLU A 189 8.91 0.62 4.42
CA GLU A 189 8.02 1.11 3.39
C GLU A 189 7.28 2.34 3.89
N ILE A 190 7.25 3.39 3.07
CA ILE A 190 6.60 4.66 3.36
C ILE A 190 5.61 4.99 2.23
N PHE A 191 4.42 5.47 2.60
CA PHE A 191 3.52 6.17 1.70
C PHE A 191 3.23 7.56 2.24
N VAL A 192 3.56 8.59 1.46
CA VAL A 192 3.38 10.00 1.87
C VAL A 192 1.92 10.38 1.65
N LEU A 193 1.19 10.53 2.75
CA LEU A 193 -0.24 10.86 2.77
C LEU A 193 -0.48 12.36 2.63
N LYS A 194 0.45 13.20 3.12
CA LYS A 194 0.35 14.65 3.05
C LYS A 194 1.73 15.31 3.24
N GLY A 195 1.94 16.46 2.59
CA GLY A 195 3.15 17.25 2.74
C GLY A 195 4.33 16.69 1.95
N VAL A 196 5.54 16.90 2.46
CA VAL A 196 6.78 16.46 1.81
C VAL A 196 7.71 15.82 2.83
N PHE A 197 7.98 14.54 2.65
CA PHE A 197 9.00 13.80 3.40
C PHE A 197 10.35 13.90 2.69
N HIS A 198 11.43 14.05 3.44
CA HIS A 198 12.77 14.17 2.90
C HIS A 198 13.72 13.20 3.59
N ASP A 199 14.72 12.75 2.85
CA ASP A 199 15.96 12.16 3.36
C ASP A 199 17.15 12.68 2.56
N GLU A 200 18.38 12.19 2.84
CA GLU A 200 19.60 12.55 2.10
C GLU A 200 19.57 12.11 0.63
N HIS A 201 18.60 11.26 0.24
CA HIS A 201 18.50 10.74 -1.12
C HIS A 201 17.46 11.49 -1.96
N GLY A 202 16.53 12.23 -1.33
CA GLY A 202 15.51 12.94 -2.09
C GLY A 202 14.44 13.66 -1.28
N SER A 203 13.46 14.13 -2.03
CA SER A 203 12.25 14.78 -1.53
C SER A 203 11.04 14.07 -2.09
N TYR A 204 10.14 13.67 -1.23
CA TYR A 204 9.01 12.79 -1.56
C TYR A 204 7.71 13.50 -1.19
N SER A 205 7.01 14.00 -2.19
CA SER A 205 5.73 14.71 -2.03
C SER A 205 4.58 13.73 -1.78
N GLU A 206 3.43 14.27 -1.44
CA GLU A 206 2.16 13.52 -1.32
C GLU A 206 1.94 12.59 -2.51
N GLY A 207 1.55 11.35 -2.23
CA GLY A 207 1.40 10.28 -3.21
C GLY A 207 2.71 9.54 -3.54
N SER A 208 3.85 9.92 -2.98
CA SER A 208 5.08 9.14 -3.12
C SER A 208 5.01 7.85 -2.29
N TRP A 209 5.37 6.75 -2.91
CA TRP A 209 5.61 5.47 -2.26
C TRP A 209 7.10 5.12 -2.34
N ILE A 210 7.67 4.74 -1.19
CA ILE A 210 9.08 4.41 -1.05
C ILE A 210 9.17 3.04 -0.40
N ARG A 211 9.96 2.13 -0.98
CA ARG A 211 10.34 0.87 -0.35
C ARG A 211 11.87 0.81 -0.25
N SER A 212 12.38 0.72 0.96
CA SER A 212 13.79 0.64 1.27
C SER A 212 14.16 -0.76 1.71
N PRO A 213 15.22 -1.38 1.17
CA PRO A 213 15.60 -2.76 1.45
C PRO A 213 16.03 -2.95 2.90
N ARG A 214 16.21 -4.22 3.29
CA ARG A 214 16.78 -4.57 4.59
C ARG A 214 18.12 -3.88 4.80
N TYR A 215 18.37 -3.47 6.03
CA TYR A 215 19.57 -2.75 6.46
C TYR A 215 19.79 -1.40 5.76
N SER A 216 18.77 -0.87 5.09
CA SER A 216 18.81 0.50 4.57
C SER A 216 19.01 1.49 5.70
N LYS A 217 19.70 2.61 5.36
CA LYS A 217 19.95 3.72 6.28
C LYS A 217 19.42 4.98 5.67
N HIS A 218 18.89 5.85 6.50
CA HIS A 218 18.56 7.20 6.12
C HIS A 218 18.55 8.16 7.32
N ALA A 219 18.56 9.45 7.03
CA ALA A 219 18.44 10.56 7.96
C ALA A 219 17.24 11.43 7.56
N PRO A 220 16.01 11.04 7.95
CA PRO A 220 14.82 11.72 7.47
C PRO A 220 14.59 13.06 8.17
N PHE A 221 13.96 13.97 7.44
CA PHE A 221 13.59 15.29 7.93
C PHE A 221 12.41 15.87 7.17
N THR A 222 11.84 16.94 7.70
CA THR A 222 10.85 17.78 7.01
C THR A 222 11.32 19.23 6.95
N LYS A 223 10.78 19.97 5.99
CA LYS A 223 10.91 21.44 5.86
C LYS A 223 9.61 22.10 6.32
N SER A 224 9.31 23.28 5.78
CA SER A 224 8.15 24.11 6.15
C SER A 224 6.80 23.41 5.99
N GLU A 225 6.69 22.43 5.09
CA GLU A 225 5.46 21.75 4.79
C GLU A 225 5.08 20.67 5.82
N GLY A 226 6.07 20.13 6.55
CA GLY A 226 5.87 18.94 7.36
C GLY A 226 5.47 17.74 6.51
N ALA A 227 5.10 16.64 7.15
CA ALA A 227 4.60 15.44 6.46
C ALA A 227 3.66 14.61 7.35
N LEU A 228 2.74 13.89 6.73
CA LEU A 228 2.03 12.77 7.30
C LEU A 228 2.33 11.54 6.45
N ILE A 229 2.85 10.49 7.05
CA ILE A 229 3.21 9.27 6.34
C ILE A 229 2.54 8.04 6.98
N TYR A 230 2.15 7.08 6.15
CA TYR A 230 2.03 5.69 6.55
C TYR A 230 3.41 5.05 6.48
N VAL A 231 3.80 4.31 7.49
CA VAL A 231 5.08 3.58 7.53
C VAL A 231 4.86 2.14 7.96
N LYS A 232 5.56 1.21 7.30
CA LYS A 232 5.65 -0.19 7.69
C LYS A 232 7.11 -0.60 7.74
N THR A 233 7.53 -1.20 8.85
CA THR A 233 8.91 -1.61 9.08
C THR A 233 9.00 -3.09 9.44
N GLY A 234 10.13 -3.73 9.18
CA GLY A 234 10.39 -5.11 9.59
C GLY A 234 9.79 -6.18 8.66
N HIS A 235 8.95 -5.82 7.71
CA HIS A 235 8.13 -6.74 6.92
C HIS A 235 8.84 -7.39 5.72
N LEU A 236 10.09 -7.04 5.45
CA LEU A 236 10.86 -7.65 4.36
C LEU A 236 11.72 -8.84 4.82
N ASP A 237 11.70 -9.18 6.12
CA ASP A 237 12.51 -10.25 6.69
C ASP A 237 12.03 -11.65 6.30
N TYR A 238 10.73 -11.90 6.24
CA TYR A 238 10.18 -13.25 6.04
C TYR A 238 9.36 -13.44 4.76
N GLN A 239 9.41 -12.52 3.83
CA GLN A 239 8.49 -12.57 2.68
C GLN A 239 9.19 -12.94 1.37
N LEU A 240 10.40 -13.44 1.44
CA LEU A 240 11.19 -13.86 0.28
C LEU A 240 11.22 -15.39 0.08
N THR A 241 10.37 -16.12 0.83
CA THR A 241 10.25 -17.59 0.68
C THR A 241 8.92 -17.97 0.06
#